data_da859b7cf394e9115b7fb0409f86d80a
#
_entry.id   da859b7cf394e9115b7fb0409f86d80a
#
_cell.length_a   1.000
_cell.length_b   1.000
_cell.length_c   1.000
_cell.angle_alpha   90.00
_cell.angle_beta   90.00
_cell.angle_gamma   90.00
#
_symmetry.space_group_name_H-M   'P 1'
#
loop_
_entity.id
_entity.type
_entity.pdbx_description
1 polymer ?
#
loop_
_entity_poly.entity_id
_entity_poly.type
_entity_poly.pdbx_seq_one_letter_code
_entity_poly.pdbx_strand_id
1 'polypeptide(L)'
;MKEWKKNIRRVVPYVPGEQPKQTDVIKLNTNENPYPPSPKVQEMCRQIDNLRLYPDPAAARLVDAIADYKGLDSSQVFVGVGSDDVLALSFLTFFNSGKPILFPDITYSFYDVWADLFRIPYETKALDEAFRIRKEDYYGENGGVIFPNPNAPTGILMPLADIRDILDHNQDVIVIVDEAYIDFGGQTAQELLKEYENLLVVQTFSKSRSLAGLRIGYAMGSPELISALHNVKYSFNSYTMNQPSILLGAASV
;
A
#
# COMPACT_ATOMS: atom_id res chain seq x y z
N MET A 1 36.66 3.56 -17.06
CA MET A 1 35.55 3.99 -16.15
C MET A 1 36.06 3.84 -14.71
N LYS A 2 35.86 4.84 -13.82
CA LYS A 2 36.28 4.72 -12.41
C LYS A 2 35.54 3.56 -11.73
N GLU A 3 36.24 2.80 -10.90
CA GLU A 3 35.74 1.55 -10.31
C GLU A 3 34.42 1.73 -9.52
N TRP A 4 34.32 2.81 -8.73
CA TRP A 4 33.10 3.10 -7.96
C TRP A 4 31.83 3.26 -8.82
N LYS A 5 31.97 3.66 -10.11
CA LYS A 5 30.81 3.79 -11.02
C LYS A 5 30.19 2.44 -11.37
N LYS A 6 30.94 1.35 -11.25
CA LYS A 6 30.43 -0.01 -11.46
C LYS A 6 29.56 -0.47 -10.30
N ASN A 7 29.78 0.10 -9.11
CA ASN A 7 29.10 -0.27 -7.87
C ASN A 7 27.82 0.56 -7.61
N ILE A 8 27.47 1.51 -8.50
CA ILE A 8 26.22 2.24 -8.41
C ILE A 8 25.08 1.30 -8.80
N ARG A 9 24.06 1.21 -7.94
CA ARG A 9 22.83 0.48 -8.26
C ARG A 9 22.16 1.12 -9.49
N ARG A 10 21.88 0.32 -10.48
CA ARG A 10 21.16 0.74 -11.70
C ARG A 10 19.75 0.21 -11.63
N VAL A 11 18.79 1.10 -11.71
CA VAL A 11 17.35 0.80 -11.76
C VAL A 11 16.70 1.71 -12.79
N VAL A 12 15.59 1.28 -13.36
CA VAL A 12 14.70 2.14 -14.15
C VAL A 12 13.69 2.71 -13.15
N PRO A 13 13.74 4.03 -12.86
CA PRO A 13 12.84 4.60 -11.88
C PRO A 13 11.43 4.73 -12.46
N TYR A 14 10.44 4.73 -11.57
CA TYR A 14 9.09 5.16 -11.90
C TYR A 14 9.10 6.61 -12.44
N VAL A 15 8.30 6.87 -13.46
CA VAL A 15 8.11 8.21 -14.02
C VAL A 15 6.81 8.79 -13.47
N PRO A 16 6.87 9.79 -12.58
CA PRO A 16 5.69 10.44 -12.03
C PRO A 16 4.83 11.07 -13.12
N GLY A 17 3.51 11.08 -12.91
CA GLY A 17 2.59 11.81 -13.77
C GLY A 17 2.93 13.31 -13.82
N GLU A 18 2.65 13.95 -14.96
CA GLU A 18 2.90 15.36 -15.16
C GLU A 18 2.21 16.21 -14.07
N GLN A 19 2.93 17.23 -13.57
CA GLN A 19 2.41 18.24 -12.67
C GLN A 19 2.38 19.58 -13.41
N PRO A 20 1.26 19.92 -14.08
CA PRO A 20 1.15 21.14 -14.88
C PRO A 20 1.29 22.38 -13.99
N LYS A 21 2.07 23.36 -14.45
CA LYS A 21 2.23 24.65 -13.77
C LYS A 21 1.14 25.67 -14.16
N GLN A 22 0.40 25.37 -15.19
CA GLN A 22 -0.70 26.21 -15.67
C GLN A 22 -1.90 26.07 -14.74
N THR A 23 -2.62 27.16 -14.50
CA THR A 23 -3.76 27.20 -13.56
C THR A 23 -5.13 26.99 -14.23
N ASP A 24 -5.18 26.97 -15.57
CA ASP A 24 -6.38 26.86 -16.39
C ASP A 24 -6.59 25.45 -16.99
N VAL A 25 -5.80 24.47 -16.53
CA VAL A 25 -5.90 23.09 -16.98
C VAL A 25 -6.82 22.26 -16.07
N ILE A 26 -7.56 21.32 -16.66
CA ILE A 26 -8.28 20.29 -15.93
C ILE A 26 -7.33 19.11 -15.70
N LYS A 27 -6.84 18.97 -14.46
CA LYS A 27 -5.92 17.90 -14.08
C LYS A 27 -6.69 16.62 -13.74
N LEU A 28 -6.54 15.59 -14.56
CA LEU A 28 -7.20 14.28 -14.39
C LEU A 28 -6.22 13.13 -14.14
N ASN A 29 -4.89 13.39 -14.20
CA ASN A 29 -3.88 12.40 -13.86
C ASN A 29 -3.71 12.25 -12.34
N THR A 30 -3.00 11.18 -11.90
CA THR A 30 -2.72 10.86 -10.48
C THR A 30 -3.96 10.55 -9.61
N ASN A 31 -5.17 10.61 -10.17
CA ASN A 31 -6.43 10.28 -9.50
C ASN A 31 -6.61 10.98 -8.15
N GLU A 32 -6.32 12.28 -8.11
CA GLU A 32 -6.57 13.10 -6.92
C GLU A 32 -8.07 13.31 -6.72
N ASN A 33 -8.51 13.29 -5.47
CA ASN A 33 -9.91 13.57 -5.16
C ASN A 33 -10.20 15.07 -5.38
N PRO A 34 -11.24 15.44 -6.14
CA PRO A 34 -11.59 16.85 -6.38
C PRO A 34 -12.21 17.56 -5.17
N TYR A 35 -12.61 16.81 -4.15
CA TYR A 35 -13.20 17.38 -2.94
C TYR A 35 -12.15 17.63 -1.86
N PRO A 36 -12.32 18.67 -1.01
CA PRO A 36 -11.42 18.92 0.11
C PRO A 36 -11.55 17.82 1.19
N PRO A 37 -10.57 17.70 2.08
CA PRO A 37 -10.70 16.83 3.24
C PRO A 37 -11.82 17.29 4.19
N SER A 38 -12.22 16.41 5.11
CA SER A 38 -13.32 16.67 6.03
C SER A 38 -13.11 17.93 6.87
N PRO A 39 -14.20 18.61 7.36
CA PRO A 39 -14.07 19.78 8.23
C PRO A 39 -13.24 19.52 9.50
N LYS A 40 -13.31 18.32 10.07
CA LYS A 40 -12.47 17.92 11.23
C LYS A 40 -10.98 18.03 10.95
N VAL A 41 -10.55 17.63 9.74
CA VAL A 41 -9.15 17.76 9.33
C VAL A 41 -8.76 19.23 9.21
N GLN A 42 -9.62 20.06 8.62
CA GLN A 42 -9.35 21.51 8.47
C GLN A 42 -9.25 22.21 9.82
N GLU A 43 -10.07 21.82 10.79
CA GLU A 43 -10.01 22.35 12.17
C GLU A 43 -8.71 21.92 12.88
N MET A 44 -8.34 20.64 12.73
CA MET A 44 -7.10 20.10 13.32
C MET A 44 -5.84 20.78 12.79
N CYS A 45 -5.81 21.28 11.54
CA CYS A 45 -4.68 22.03 11.01
C CYS A 45 -4.24 23.21 11.90
N ARG A 46 -5.19 23.82 12.65
CA ARG A 46 -4.91 24.94 13.56
C ARG A 46 -4.25 24.51 14.87
N GLN A 47 -4.22 23.22 15.16
CA GLN A 47 -3.69 22.65 16.39
C GLN A 47 -2.28 22.05 16.19
N ILE A 48 -1.71 22.17 14.97
CA ILE A 48 -0.36 21.70 14.71
C ILE A 48 0.65 22.63 15.33
N ASP A 49 1.36 22.14 16.33
CA ASP A 49 2.42 22.85 17.04
C ASP A 49 3.65 21.95 17.25
N ASN A 50 4.65 22.46 17.98
CA ASN A 50 5.80 21.68 18.42
C ASN A 50 6.58 20.92 17.34
N LEU A 51 6.59 21.42 16.08
CA LEU A 51 7.29 20.80 14.96
C LEU A 51 8.82 20.66 15.16
N ARG A 52 9.37 21.24 16.23
CA ARG A 52 10.78 21.08 16.63
C ARG A 52 11.10 19.74 17.28
N LEU A 53 10.08 18.96 17.64
CA LEU A 53 10.23 17.66 18.27
C LEU A 53 10.04 16.54 17.23
N TYR A 54 10.76 15.43 17.40
CA TYR A 54 10.46 14.22 16.64
C TYR A 54 9.04 13.73 16.96
N PRO A 55 8.32 13.24 15.96
CA PRO A 55 7.01 12.61 16.17
C PRO A 55 7.15 11.26 16.88
N ASP A 56 6.04 10.74 17.36
CA ASP A 56 5.98 9.36 17.86
C ASP A 56 6.36 8.37 16.74
N PRO A 57 7.43 7.58 16.89
CA PRO A 57 7.88 6.63 15.87
C PRO A 57 6.87 5.51 15.60
N ALA A 58 6.03 5.17 16.60
CA ALA A 58 4.94 4.20 16.45
C ALA A 58 3.70 4.80 15.78
N ALA A 59 3.60 6.15 15.71
CA ALA A 59 2.41 6.87 15.24
C ALA A 59 1.12 6.40 15.93
N ALA A 60 1.19 6.05 17.24
CA ALA A 60 0.16 5.35 17.99
C ALA A 60 -1.22 5.99 17.84
N ARG A 61 -1.31 7.33 17.94
CA ARG A 61 -2.58 8.05 17.77
C ARG A 61 -3.27 7.76 16.41
N LEU A 62 -2.51 7.64 15.33
CA LEU A 62 -3.05 7.33 14.01
C LEU A 62 -3.39 5.84 13.90
N VAL A 63 -2.52 4.98 14.41
CA VAL A 63 -2.73 3.52 14.43
C VAL A 63 -4.01 3.19 15.20
N ASP A 64 -4.17 3.73 16.42
CA ASP A 64 -5.35 3.49 17.26
C ASP A 64 -6.64 3.99 16.57
N ALA A 65 -6.60 5.18 15.95
CA ALA A 65 -7.76 5.71 15.25
C ALA A 65 -8.16 4.83 14.04
N ILE A 66 -7.18 4.30 13.28
CA ILE A 66 -7.46 3.37 12.18
C ILE A 66 -8.00 2.04 12.73
N ALA A 67 -7.39 1.49 13.76
CA ALA A 67 -7.79 0.23 14.39
C ALA A 67 -9.24 0.30 14.87
N ASP A 68 -9.59 1.35 15.63
CA ASP A 68 -10.95 1.60 16.11
C ASP A 68 -11.95 1.69 14.95
N TYR A 69 -11.62 2.46 13.93
CA TYR A 69 -12.48 2.63 12.75
C TYR A 69 -12.71 1.32 11.99
N LYS A 70 -11.68 0.47 11.92
CA LYS A 70 -11.71 -0.80 11.19
C LYS A 70 -12.19 -1.98 12.05
N GLY A 71 -12.38 -1.77 13.36
CA GLY A 71 -12.77 -2.83 14.30
C GLY A 71 -11.67 -3.87 14.50
N LEU A 72 -10.40 -3.43 14.50
CA LEU A 72 -9.19 -4.24 14.67
C LEU A 72 -8.46 -3.88 15.97
N ASP A 73 -7.52 -4.72 16.38
CA ASP A 73 -6.53 -4.38 17.39
C ASP A 73 -5.42 -3.53 16.78
N SER A 74 -4.83 -2.60 17.55
CA SER A 74 -3.71 -1.75 17.09
C SER A 74 -2.49 -2.57 16.64
N SER A 75 -2.29 -3.78 17.17
CA SER A 75 -1.26 -4.70 16.73
C SER A 75 -1.47 -5.26 15.31
N GLN A 76 -2.65 -5.07 14.74
CA GLN A 76 -3.01 -5.51 13.38
C GLN A 76 -2.91 -4.38 12.35
N VAL A 77 -2.44 -3.19 12.74
CA VAL A 77 -2.36 -2.00 11.87
C VAL A 77 -0.94 -1.48 11.80
N PHE A 78 -0.44 -1.28 10.58
CA PHE A 78 0.84 -0.65 10.27
C PHE A 78 0.61 0.63 9.48
N VAL A 79 1.33 1.72 9.75
CA VAL A 79 1.24 2.98 9.01
C VAL A 79 2.58 3.36 8.37
N GLY A 80 2.53 3.93 7.16
CA GLY A 80 3.69 4.38 6.40
C GLY A 80 3.42 5.64 5.58
N VAL A 81 4.43 6.15 4.90
CA VAL A 81 4.42 7.41 4.15
C VAL A 81 3.75 7.24 2.77
N GLY A 82 2.45 6.97 2.78
CA GLY A 82 1.65 6.55 1.64
C GLY A 82 1.66 5.03 1.46
N SER A 83 0.72 4.51 0.68
CA SER A 83 0.69 3.08 0.34
C SER A 83 1.94 2.63 -0.39
N ASP A 84 2.62 3.52 -1.12
CA ASP A 84 3.89 3.22 -1.80
C ASP A 84 4.98 2.78 -0.81
N ASP A 85 5.13 3.51 0.31
CA ASP A 85 6.08 3.15 1.38
C ASP A 85 5.70 1.83 2.04
N VAL A 86 4.40 1.66 2.35
CA VAL A 86 3.86 0.43 2.95
C VAL A 86 4.12 -0.78 2.05
N LEU A 87 3.84 -0.65 0.75
CA LEU A 87 4.04 -1.71 -0.24
C LEU A 87 5.53 -2.00 -0.45
N ALA A 88 6.37 -0.96 -0.61
CA ALA A 88 7.82 -1.14 -0.76
C ALA A 88 8.43 -1.86 0.45
N LEU A 89 8.03 -1.48 1.68
CA LEU A 89 8.44 -2.18 2.90
C LEU A 89 7.92 -3.62 2.94
N SER A 90 6.70 -3.87 2.45
CA SER A 90 6.12 -5.21 2.36
C SER A 90 6.92 -6.10 1.39
N PHE A 91 7.30 -5.58 0.22
CA PHE A 91 8.20 -6.28 -0.72
C PHE A 91 9.52 -6.66 -0.05
N LEU A 92 10.16 -5.70 0.63
CA LEU A 92 11.42 -5.92 1.32
C LEU A 92 11.29 -6.92 2.48
N THR A 93 10.14 -6.94 3.15
CA THR A 93 9.91 -7.78 4.34
C THR A 93 9.58 -9.21 3.96
N PHE A 94 8.70 -9.43 2.98
CA PHE A 94 8.04 -10.72 2.78
C PHE A 94 8.51 -11.50 1.56
N PHE A 95 9.03 -10.86 0.51
CA PHE A 95 9.34 -11.53 -0.75
C PHE A 95 10.81 -11.92 -0.85
N ASN A 96 11.28 -12.75 0.07
CA ASN A 96 12.68 -13.13 0.23
C ASN A 96 12.99 -14.62 -0.08
N SER A 97 12.01 -15.35 -0.61
CA SER A 97 12.17 -16.80 -0.86
C SER A 97 13.07 -17.13 -2.06
N GLY A 98 13.37 -16.16 -2.94
CA GLY A 98 14.06 -16.37 -4.20
C GLY A 98 13.16 -16.97 -5.30
N LYS A 99 11.91 -17.32 -5.00
CA LYS A 99 10.89 -17.71 -5.98
C LYS A 99 10.23 -16.47 -6.56
N PRO A 100 9.72 -16.52 -7.82
CA PRO A 100 9.04 -15.38 -8.42
C PRO A 100 7.74 -15.04 -7.68
N ILE A 101 7.53 -13.75 -7.39
CA ILE A 101 6.22 -13.25 -6.97
C ILE A 101 5.31 -13.07 -8.19
N LEU A 102 4.00 -13.14 -7.97
CA LEU A 102 3.00 -13.05 -9.03
C LEU A 102 2.16 -11.78 -8.89
N PHE A 103 1.96 -11.07 -10.01
CA PHE A 103 1.04 -9.94 -10.10
C PHE A 103 0.52 -9.75 -11.54
N PRO A 104 -0.59 -8.99 -11.75
CA PRO A 104 -1.14 -8.80 -13.09
C PRO A 104 -0.17 -8.03 -14.00
N ASP A 105 -0.23 -8.28 -15.31
CA ASP A 105 0.58 -7.59 -16.33
C ASP A 105 0.13 -6.14 -16.56
N ILE A 106 -1.19 -5.87 -16.45
CA ILE A 106 -1.77 -4.53 -16.53
C ILE A 106 -2.27 -4.15 -15.13
N THR A 107 -1.43 -3.50 -14.37
CA THR A 107 -1.66 -3.19 -12.96
C THR A 107 -0.93 -1.93 -12.51
N TYR A 108 -0.84 -1.70 -11.21
CA TYR A 108 -0.09 -0.59 -10.63
C TYR A 108 1.40 -0.68 -10.97
N SER A 109 1.90 0.32 -11.68
CA SER A 109 3.21 0.34 -12.33
C SER A 109 4.42 0.51 -11.40
N PHE A 110 4.26 0.27 -10.10
CA PHE A 110 5.36 0.24 -9.14
C PHE A 110 5.78 -1.17 -8.73
N TYR A 111 4.98 -2.19 -8.99
CA TYR A 111 5.30 -3.54 -8.51
C TYR A 111 6.58 -4.09 -9.13
N ASP A 112 6.74 -3.95 -10.43
CA ASP A 112 7.98 -4.31 -11.14
C ASP A 112 9.17 -3.44 -10.72
N VAL A 113 8.94 -2.13 -10.49
CA VAL A 113 9.99 -1.20 -10.03
C VAL A 113 10.54 -1.62 -8.66
N TRP A 114 9.68 -1.99 -7.72
CA TRP A 114 10.14 -2.50 -6.41
C TRP A 114 10.77 -3.87 -6.51
N ALA A 115 10.22 -4.77 -7.32
CA ALA A 115 10.81 -6.08 -7.55
C ALA A 115 12.24 -5.95 -8.10
N ASP A 116 12.46 -5.10 -9.10
CA ASP A 116 13.78 -4.82 -9.65
C ASP A 116 14.71 -4.14 -8.64
N LEU A 117 14.20 -3.15 -7.90
CA LEU A 117 14.97 -2.43 -6.88
C LEU A 117 15.49 -3.37 -5.80
N PHE A 118 14.66 -4.29 -5.34
CA PHE A 118 15.01 -5.24 -4.27
C PHE A 118 15.58 -6.56 -4.81
N ARG A 119 15.63 -6.75 -6.14
CA ARG A 119 16.10 -7.97 -6.82
C ARG A 119 15.24 -9.19 -6.48
N ILE A 120 13.96 -8.99 -6.42
CA ILE A 120 12.94 -10.01 -6.23
C ILE A 120 12.54 -10.52 -7.62
N PRO A 121 12.66 -11.82 -7.90
CA PRO A 121 12.15 -12.37 -9.14
C PRO A 121 10.64 -12.24 -9.20
N TYR A 122 10.10 -11.99 -10.40
CA TYR A 122 8.65 -11.88 -10.57
C TYR A 122 8.18 -12.47 -11.89
N GLU A 123 6.91 -12.79 -11.94
CA GLU A 123 6.19 -13.22 -13.14
C GLU A 123 4.87 -12.49 -13.23
N THR A 124 4.59 -11.87 -14.37
CA THR A 124 3.32 -11.21 -14.60
C THR A 124 2.28 -12.16 -15.18
N LYS A 125 1.03 -12.05 -14.73
CA LYS A 125 -0.09 -12.84 -15.20
C LYS A 125 -1.00 -11.98 -16.07
N ALA A 126 -1.23 -12.43 -17.32
CA ALA A 126 -2.06 -11.71 -18.27
C ALA A 126 -3.51 -11.62 -17.78
N LEU A 127 -4.11 -10.43 -17.91
CA LEU A 127 -5.54 -10.28 -17.71
C LEU A 127 -6.32 -11.03 -18.80
N ASP A 128 -7.59 -11.37 -18.54
CA ASP A 128 -8.49 -11.91 -19.55
C ASP A 128 -8.91 -10.87 -20.61
N GLU A 129 -9.67 -11.29 -21.62
CA GLU A 129 -10.16 -10.40 -22.68
C GLU A 129 -11.08 -9.28 -22.16
N ALA A 130 -11.65 -9.43 -20.96
CA ALA A 130 -12.44 -8.42 -20.27
C ALA A 130 -11.63 -7.62 -19.24
N PHE A 131 -10.30 -7.69 -19.28
CA PHE A 131 -9.36 -7.05 -18.36
C PHE A 131 -9.53 -7.47 -16.88
N ARG A 132 -9.99 -8.69 -16.62
CA ARG A 132 -10.13 -9.25 -15.26
C ARG A 132 -8.90 -10.03 -14.89
N ILE A 133 -8.55 -10.02 -13.62
CA ILE A 133 -7.57 -10.91 -13.02
C ILE A 133 -8.17 -12.32 -12.98
N ARG A 134 -7.44 -13.31 -13.51
CA ARG A 134 -7.83 -14.72 -13.49
C ARG A 134 -7.20 -15.39 -12.28
N LYS A 135 -8.01 -15.75 -11.31
CA LYS A 135 -7.54 -16.34 -10.03
C LYS A 135 -6.72 -17.62 -10.21
N GLU A 136 -7.06 -18.44 -11.20
CA GLU A 136 -6.39 -19.71 -11.49
C GLU A 136 -4.91 -19.55 -11.86
N ASP A 137 -4.52 -18.37 -12.38
CA ASP A 137 -3.15 -18.08 -12.76
C ASP A 137 -2.24 -17.86 -11.53
N TYR A 138 -2.82 -17.78 -10.33
CA TYR A 138 -2.13 -17.56 -9.05
C TYR A 138 -2.07 -18.81 -8.14
N TYR A 139 -2.50 -19.99 -8.62
CA TYR A 139 -2.51 -21.22 -7.81
C TYR A 139 -1.18 -21.97 -7.81
N GLY A 140 -0.29 -21.68 -8.73
CA GLY A 140 0.99 -22.37 -8.86
C GLY A 140 1.99 -21.99 -7.78
N GLU A 141 3.08 -22.75 -7.67
CA GLU A 141 4.19 -22.47 -6.77
C GLU A 141 4.79 -21.10 -7.07
N ASN A 142 4.92 -20.25 -6.04
CA ASN A 142 5.40 -18.88 -6.18
C ASN A 142 6.08 -18.38 -4.91
N GLY A 143 6.59 -17.14 -4.93
CA GLY A 143 7.25 -16.48 -3.80
C GLY A 143 6.37 -15.50 -3.05
N GLY A 144 5.12 -15.33 -3.48
CA GLY A 144 4.12 -14.41 -2.96
C GLY A 144 3.24 -13.86 -4.06
N VAL A 145 2.09 -13.33 -3.69
CA VAL A 145 1.08 -12.80 -4.62
C VAL A 145 0.75 -11.37 -4.23
N ILE A 146 0.65 -10.48 -5.22
CA ILE A 146 0.13 -9.12 -5.00
C ILE A 146 -0.77 -8.70 -6.17
N PHE A 147 -1.91 -8.12 -5.86
CA PHE A 147 -2.80 -7.50 -6.85
C PHE A 147 -3.63 -6.37 -6.23
N PRO A 148 -4.00 -5.34 -7.03
CA PRO A 148 -4.91 -4.31 -6.57
C PRO A 148 -6.37 -4.80 -6.62
N ASN A 149 -7.18 -4.36 -5.67
CA ASN A 149 -8.62 -4.61 -5.71
C ASN A 149 -9.43 -3.40 -5.20
N PRO A 150 -10.11 -2.66 -6.07
CA PRO A 150 -10.20 -2.81 -7.55
C PRO A 150 -8.85 -2.68 -8.24
N ASN A 151 -8.64 -3.41 -9.35
CA ASN A 151 -7.40 -3.30 -10.11
C ASN A 151 -7.26 -1.89 -10.73
N ALA A 152 -6.08 -1.33 -10.66
CA ALA A 152 -5.73 -0.08 -11.33
C ALA A 152 -4.75 -0.40 -12.49
N PRO A 153 -5.01 0.01 -13.76
CA PRO A 153 -5.97 1.07 -14.14
C PRO A 153 -7.37 0.59 -14.58
N THR A 154 -7.67 -0.70 -14.54
CA THR A 154 -8.91 -1.24 -15.15
C THR A 154 -10.18 -0.87 -14.36
N GLY A 155 -10.06 -0.60 -13.07
CA GLY A 155 -11.19 -0.32 -12.17
C GLY A 155 -12.05 -1.55 -11.85
N ILE A 156 -11.63 -2.73 -12.24
CA ILE A 156 -12.43 -3.96 -12.10
C ILE A 156 -12.18 -4.57 -10.72
N LEU A 157 -13.28 -4.86 -10.04
CA LEU A 157 -13.31 -5.48 -8.71
C LEU A 157 -13.30 -7.01 -8.83
N MET A 158 -12.43 -7.66 -8.07
CA MET A 158 -12.46 -9.11 -7.84
C MET A 158 -13.38 -9.40 -6.65
N PRO A 159 -14.32 -10.35 -6.76
CA PRO A 159 -15.16 -10.77 -5.63
C PRO A 159 -14.36 -11.38 -4.48
N LEU A 160 -14.78 -11.21 -3.23
CA LEU A 160 -14.13 -11.82 -2.06
C LEU A 160 -14.00 -13.35 -2.16
N ALA A 161 -14.96 -14.02 -2.79
CA ALA A 161 -14.89 -15.46 -3.02
C ALA A 161 -13.68 -15.88 -3.87
N ASP A 162 -13.31 -15.04 -4.86
CA ASP A 162 -12.14 -15.29 -5.71
C ASP A 162 -10.82 -14.97 -4.99
N ILE A 163 -10.84 -13.93 -4.14
CA ILE A 163 -9.69 -13.62 -3.26
C ILE A 163 -9.47 -14.75 -2.26
N ARG A 164 -10.54 -15.29 -1.68
CA ARG A 164 -10.50 -16.46 -0.79
C ARG A 164 -9.88 -17.66 -1.48
N ASP A 165 -10.29 -17.93 -2.71
CA ASP A 165 -9.79 -19.03 -3.50
C ASP A 165 -8.28 -18.89 -3.81
N ILE A 166 -7.79 -17.67 -4.09
CA ILE A 166 -6.35 -17.39 -4.20
C ILE A 166 -5.64 -17.70 -2.87
N LEU A 167 -6.20 -17.26 -1.75
CA LEU A 167 -5.62 -17.48 -0.41
C LEU A 167 -5.56 -18.98 -0.07
N ASP A 168 -6.59 -19.75 -0.38
CA ASP A 168 -6.65 -21.19 -0.14
C ASP A 168 -5.54 -21.95 -0.89
N HIS A 169 -5.14 -21.48 -2.07
CA HIS A 169 -4.05 -22.06 -2.86
C HIS A 169 -2.66 -21.49 -2.54
N ASN A 170 -2.56 -20.50 -1.62
CA ASN A 170 -1.31 -19.80 -1.32
C ASN A 170 -1.02 -19.70 0.18
N GLN A 171 -1.32 -20.75 0.97
CA GLN A 171 -1.23 -20.71 2.43
C GLN A 171 0.20 -20.56 2.98
N ASP A 172 1.23 -20.94 2.20
CA ASP A 172 2.63 -20.90 2.59
C ASP A 172 3.38 -19.63 2.12
N VAL A 173 2.67 -18.69 1.48
CA VAL A 173 3.24 -17.43 0.99
C VAL A 173 2.33 -16.25 1.32
N ILE A 174 2.90 -15.04 1.33
CA ILE A 174 2.11 -13.84 1.61
C ILE A 174 1.29 -13.44 0.40
N VAL A 175 0.02 -13.12 0.64
CA VAL A 175 -0.89 -12.52 -0.34
C VAL A 175 -1.18 -11.08 0.08
N ILE A 176 -0.84 -10.13 -0.80
CA ILE A 176 -1.10 -8.70 -0.58
C ILE A 176 -2.25 -8.26 -1.47
N VAL A 177 -3.29 -7.69 -0.87
CA VAL A 177 -4.39 -7.04 -1.59
C VAL A 177 -4.25 -5.54 -1.44
N ASP A 178 -3.93 -4.85 -2.55
CA ASP A 178 -3.80 -3.40 -2.58
C ASP A 178 -5.16 -2.74 -2.85
N GLU A 179 -5.74 -2.20 -1.81
CA GLU A 179 -7.07 -1.61 -1.80
C GLU A 179 -7.06 -0.08 -1.88
N ALA A 180 -6.18 0.50 -2.68
CA ALA A 180 -6.11 1.96 -2.81
C ALA A 180 -7.44 2.62 -3.23
N TYR A 181 -8.34 1.89 -3.87
CA TYR A 181 -9.61 2.39 -4.40
C TYR A 181 -10.86 1.73 -3.82
N ILE A 182 -10.74 0.87 -2.81
CA ILE A 182 -11.87 0.08 -2.27
C ILE A 182 -13.01 0.94 -1.73
N ASP A 183 -12.71 2.12 -1.19
CA ASP A 183 -13.72 3.02 -0.63
C ASP A 183 -14.70 3.59 -1.69
N PHE A 184 -14.40 3.46 -2.98
CA PHE A 184 -15.28 3.90 -4.07
C PHE A 184 -16.30 2.85 -4.51
N GLY A 185 -16.26 1.68 -3.92
CA GLY A 185 -17.21 0.59 -4.13
C GLY A 185 -16.50 -0.77 -4.11
N GLY A 186 -17.19 -1.75 -3.57
CA GLY A 186 -16.70 -3.11 -3.41
C GLY A 186 -16.70 -3.57 -1.96
N GLN A 187 -16.30 -4.81 -1.76
CA GLN A 187 -16.18 -5.45 -0.46
C GLN A 187 -14.69 -5.64 -0.15
N THR A 188 -14.27 -5.15 1.02
CA THR A 188 -12.85 -5.19 1.41
C THR A 188 -12.40 -6.59 1.83
N ALA A 189 -11.19 -6.97 1.42
CA ALA A 189 -10.54 -8.20 1.86
C ALA A 189 -10.20 -8.20 3.36
N GLN A 190 -10.34 -7.08 4.05
CA GLN A 190 -10.22 -7.01 5.52
C GLN A 190 -11.11 -8.04 6.22
N GLU A 191 -12.26 -8.38 5.65
CA GLU A 191 -13.18 -9.39 6.21
C GLU A 191 -12.53 -10.77 6.34
N LEU A 192 -11.51 -11.06 5.53
CA LEU A 192 -10.79 -12.34 5.51
C LEU A 192 -9.62 -12.41 6.51
N LEU A 193 -9.23 -11.30 7.14
CA LEU A 193 -8.09 -11.26 8.07
C LEU A 193 -8.23 -12.20 9.28
N LYS A 194 -9.45 -12.56 9.64
CA LYS A 194 -9.70 -13.51 10.75
C LYS A 194 -9.46 -14.96 10.36
N GLU A 195 -9.41 -15.24 9.06
CA GLU A 195 -9.31 -16.60 8.52
C GLU A 195 -7.93 -16.89 7.95
N TYR A 196 -7.21 -15.83 7.48
CA TYR A 196 -5.93 -15.98 6.77
C TYR A 196 -4.85 -15.11 7.43
N GLU A 197 -3.94 -15.76 8.15
CA GLU A 197 -2.82 -15.08 8.83
C GLU A 197 -1.76 -14.54 7.87
N ASN A 198 -1.71 -15.04 6.62
CA ASN A 198 -0.81 -14.65 5.55
C ASN A 198 -1.39 -13.58 4.61
N LEU A 199 -2.55 -13.02 4.92
CA LEU A 199 -3.16 -11.92 4.18
C LEU A 199 -2.68 -10.55 4.72
N LEU A 200 -2.23 -9.68 3.81
CA LEU A 200 -1.96 -8.27 4.08
C LEU A 200 -2.86 -7.41 3.20
N VAL A 201 -3.68 -6.55 3.79
CA VAL A 201 -4.53 -5.60 3.07
C VAL A 201 -3.94 -4.20 3.21
N VAL A 202 -3.67 -3.52 2.08
CA VAL A 202 -3.06 -2.19 2.07
C VAL A 202 -4.07 -1.16 1.57
N GLN A 203 -4.21 -0.05 2.29
CA GLN A 203 -5.10 1.06 1.93
C GLN A 203 -4.37 2.41 2.02
N THR A 204 -5.01 3.48 1.53
CA THR A 204 -4.42 4.81 1.47
C THR A 204 -5.41 5.90 1.83
N PHE A 205 -4.92 7.00 2.38
CA PHE A 205 -5.67 8.23 2.57
C PHE A 205 -5.64 9.16 1.35
N SER A 206 -4.85 8.81 0.34
CA SER A 206 -4.61 9.67 -0.84
C SER A 206 -5.84 9.86 -1.72
N LYS A 207 -6.79 8.91 -1.70
CA LYS A 207 -7.91 8.85 -2.64
C LYS A 207 -9.21 9.30 -1.98
N SER A 208 -9.95 8.41 -1.33
CA SER A 208 -11.26 8.70 -0.75
C SER A 208 -11.24 9.77 0.33
N ARG A 209 -10.15 9.87 1.11
CA ARG A 209 -10.02 10.83 2.22
C ARG A 209 -9.43 12.18 1.82
N SER A 210 -9.11 12.38 0.54
CA SER A 210 -8.59 13.66 0.00
C SER A 210 -7.30 14.15 0.67
N LEU A 211 -6.43 13.23 1.10
CA LEU A 211 -5.21 13.53 1.85
C LEU A 211 -3.92 13.07 1.11
N ALA A 212 -3.94 13.09 -0.23
CA ALA A 212 -2.77 12.72 -1.03
C ALA A 212 -1.49 13.47 -0.63
N GLY A 213 -1.60 14.76 -0.30
CA GLY A 213 -0.49 15.60 0.13
C GLY A 213 0.09 15.26 1.50
N LEU A 214 -0.65 14.56 2.38
CA LEU A 214 -0.17 14.14 3.70
C LEU A 214 0.62 12.84 3.65
N ARG A 215 0.60 12.11 2.54
CA ARG A 215 1.33 10.85 2.40
C ARG A 215 1.02 9.87 3.54
N ILE A 216 -0.20 9.38 3.63
CA ILE A 216 -0.61 8.39 4.62
C ILE A 216 -1.10 7.14 3.90
N GLY A 217 -0.47 6.01 4.18
CA GLY A 217 -0.92 4.67 3.82
C GLY A 217 -0.86 3.76 5.03
N TYR A 218 -1.59 2.66 5.00
CA TYR A 218 -1.59 1.69 6.08
C TYR A 218 -1.80 0.28 5.56
N ALA A 219 -1.32 -0.69 6.33
CA ALA A 219 -1.60 -2.10 6.14
C ALA A 219 -2.37 -2.67 7.31
N MET A 220 -3.18 -3.67 7.05
CA MET A 220 -3.89 -4.48 8.03
C MET A 220 -3.53 -5.95 7.80
N GLY A 221 -3.22 -6.66 8.88
CA GLY A 221 -2.80 -8.07 8.81
C GLY A 221 -2.77 -8.73 10.17
N SER A 222 -2.24 -9.94 10.24
CA SER A 222 -1.99 -10.59 11.54
C SER A 222 -0.94 -9.81 12.34
N PRO A 223 -0.96 -9.88 13.68
CA PRO A 223 0.04 -9.21 14.53
C PRO A 223 1.48 -9.60 14.17
N GLU A 224 1.70 -10.82 13.68
CA GLU A 224 3.00 -11.30 13.24
C GLU A 224 3.50 -10.55 12.00
N LEU A 225 2.65 -10.39 10.98
CA LEU A 225 2.98 -9.61 9.77
C LEU A 225 3.27 -8.15 10.11
N ILE A 226 2.46 -7.54 10.96
CA ILE A 226 2.63 -6.15 11.37
C ILE A 226 3.92 -5.96 12.17
N SER A 227 4.24 -6.89 13.07
CA SER A 227 5.51 -6.89 13.80
C SER A 227 6.72 -6.99 12.87
N ALA A 228 6.65 -7.85 11.85
CA ALA A 228 7.72 -7.99 10.85
C ALA A 228 7.92 -6.68 10.06
N LEU A 229 6.85 -6.01 9.63
CA LEU A 229 6.91 -4.69 8.98
C LEU A 229 7.54 -3.63 9.89
N HIS A 230 7.20 -3.62 11.17
CA HIS A 230 7.81 -2.70 12.15
C HIS A 230 9.31 -2.94 12.29
N ASN A 231 9.75 -4.19 12.35
CA ASN A 231 11.17 -4.52 12.45
C ASN A 231 11.97 -3.98 11.25
N VAL A 232 11.44 -4.14 10.03
CA VAL A 232 12.07 -3.60 8.82
C VAL A 232 12.02 -2.07 8.80
N LYS A 233 10.86 -1.47 9.09
CA LYS A 233 10.70 -0.01 9.16
C LYS A 233 11.70 0.62 10.12
N TYR A 234 11.81 0.11 11.34
CA TYR A 234 12.73 0.67 12.34
C TYR A 234 14.21 0.46 11.99
N SER A 235 14.51 -0.55 11.18
CA SER A 235 15.87 -0.78 10.66
C SER A 235 16.19 0.09 9.44
N PHE A 236 15.18 0.58 8.72
CA PHE A 236 15.32 1.41 7.52
C PHE A 236 15.19 2.90 7.83
N ASN A 237 14.07 3.33 8.45
CA ASN A 237 13.82 4.70 8.88
C ASN A 237 12.77 4.74 10.00
N SER A 238 13.20 5.05 11.22
CA SER A 238 12.34 4.97 12.41
C SER A 238 11.26 6.06 12.46
N TYR A 239 11.55 7.28 11.97
CA TYR A 239 10.70 8.46 12.11
C TYR A 239 10.08 8.89 10.77
N THR A 240 9.50 7.93 10.03
CA THR A 240 8.94 8.20 8.69
C THR A 240 7.70 9.08 8.73
N MET A 241 6.80 8.83 9.68
CA MET A 241 5.54 9.59 9.79
C MET A 241 5.78 10.93 10.47
N ASN A 242 5.44 12.03 9.79
CA ASN A 242 5.52 13.36 10.40
C ASN A 242 4.30 13.65 11.31
N GLN A 243 4.49 14.56 12.27
CA GLN A 243 3.44 14.93 13.22
C GLN A 243 2.14 15.43 12.57
N PRO A 244 2.16 16.33 11.57
CA PRO A 244 0.94 16.72 10.87
C PRO A 244 0.18 15.55 10.28
N SER A 245 0.85 14.59 9.63
CA SER A 245 0.19 13.40 9.06
C SER A 245 -0.45 12.54 10.15
N ILE A 246 0.19 12.35 11.29
CA ILE A 246 -0.37 11.59 12.42
C ILE A 246 -1.64 12.26 12.95
N LEU A 247 -1.59 13.58 13.20
CA LEU A 247 -2.71 14.32 13.76
C LEU A 247 -3.89 14.45 12.79
N LEU A 248 -3.62 14.85 11.55
CA LEU A 248 -4.65 15.07 10.55
C LEU A 248 -5.22 13.76 10.02
N GLY A 249 -4.39 12.72 9.92
CA GLY A 249 -4.84 11.38 9.59
C GLY A 249 -5.81 10.85 10.63
N ALA A 250 -5.47 10.90 11.92
CA ALA A 250 -6.36 10.48 12.99
C ALA A 250 -7.69 11.28 13.02
N ALA A 251 -7.66 12.57 12.70
CA ALA A 251 -8.87 13.39 12.61
C ALA A 251 -9.76 13.07 11.40
N SER A 252 -9.23 12.39 10.36
CA SER A 252 -9.96 12.03 9.16
C SER A 252 -10.70 10.70 9.24
N VAL A 253 -10.42 9.92 10.27
CA VAL A 253 -11.06 8.63 10.54
C VAL A 253 -12.19 8.81 11.51
#